data_a294d48f092ae66b12736370ea515c99
#
_entry.id   a294d48f092ae66b12736370ea515c99
#
_cell.length_a   1.000
_cell.length_b   1.000
_cell.length_c   1.000
_cell.angle_alpha   90.00
_cell.angle_beta   90.00
_cell.angle_gamma   90.00
#
_symmetry.space_group_name_H-M   'P 1'
#
loop_
_entity.id
_entity.type
_entity.pdbx_description
1 polymer ?
#
loop_
_entity_poly.entity_id
_entity_poly.type
_entity_poly.pdbx_seq_one_letter_code
_entity_poly.pdbx_strand_id
1 'polypeptide(L)'
;MVYGLLEELRELLEQAGIPAGEEYPAGERVEIVSPVAAVGLRELDCANAVARFSVRVLSPRILGGWCCQQKAALAAQVLHRAGMTCSAAEMEYLSGSDCFCISLAVSRPVYEGAEGWSAGPGWQVLRDGIEEKNVLSFRAVRNQGRRLLGAFCQSEPVRVTPGAGGWQIELVQSGAAEPGEGEEPFTLTVRAAGAEQRYLGCCWNETEIALGGEGLKRIRRGFALTREVENHG
;
A
#
# COMPACT_ATOMS: atom_id res chain seq x y z
N MET A 1 -12.89 -13.85 -1.55
CA MET A 1 -14.24 -13.58 -0.97
C MET A 1 -14.21 -12.15 -0.41
N VAL A 2 -15.16 -11.29 -0.81
CA VAL A 2 -15.17 -9.85 -0.42
C VAL A 2 -15.35 -9.65 1.09
N TYR A 3 -15.93 -10.63 1.78
CA TYR A 3 -16.15 -10.60 3.23
C TYR A 3 -14.87 -10.41 4.05
N GLY A 4 -13.76 -11.02 3.66
CA GLY A 4 -12.49 -10.88 4.39
C GLY A 4 -11.96 -9.45 4.44
N LEU A 5 -12.24 -8.65 3.39
CA LEU A 5 -11.82 -7.24 3.35
C LEU A 5 -12.61 -6.37 4.33
N LEU A 6 -13.91 -6.64 4.51
CA LEU A 6 -14.75 -5.93 5.48
C LEU A 6 -14.39 -6.34 6.91
N GLU A 7 -14.14 -7.63 7.13
CA GLU A 7 -13.76 -8.17 8.44
C GLU A 7 -12.44 -7.59 8.93
N GLU A 8 -11.43 -7.52 8.06
CA GLU A 8 -10.15 -6.87 8.37
C GLU A 8 -10.32 -5.39 8.76
N LEU A 9 -11.18 -4.64 8.02
CA LEU A 9 -11.48 -3.26 8.36
C LEU A 9 -12.13 -3.13 9.75
N ARG A 10 -13.07 -4.02 10.07
CA ARG A 10 -13.71 -4.06 11.38
C ARG A 10 -12.72 -4.35 12.48
N GLU A 11 -11.88 -5.38 12.32
CA GLU A 11 -10.85 -5.74 13.29
C GLU A 11 -9.88 -4.59 13.56
N LEU A 12 -9.43 -3.86 12.54
CA LEU A 12 -8.56 -2.70 12.69
C LEU A 12 -9.20 -1.60 13.54
N LEU A 13 -10.49 -1.32 13.34
CA LEU A 13 -11.24 -0.33 14.11
C LEU A 13 -11.46 -0.80 15.54
N GLU A 14 -11.83 -2.06 15.76
CA GLU A 14 -12.04 -2.65 17.07
C GLU A 14 -10.75 -2.68 17.91
N GLN A 15 -9.60 -3.03 17.32
CA GLN A 15 -8.29 -2.96 17.96
C GLN A 15 -7.93 -1.53 18.40
N ALA A 16 -8.44 -0.52 17.70
CA ALA A 16 -8.30 0.88 18.07
C ALA A 16 -9.31 1.37 19.10
N GLY A 17 -10.17 0.49 19.62
CA GLY A 17 -11.21 0.82 20.60
C GLY A 17 -12.40 1.57 19.98
N ILE A 18 -12.70 1.31 18.72
CA ILE A 18 -13.89 1.77 18.02
C ILE A 18 -14.72 0.53 17.65
N PRO A 19 -15.78 0.19 18.40
CA PRO A 19 -16.65 -0.91 18.04
C PRO A 19 -17.13 -0.75 16.60
N ALA A 20 -17.03 -1.79 15.78
CA ALA A 20 -17.38 -1.72 14.37
C ALA A 20 -18.36 -2.82 13.96
N GLY A 21 -19.34 -2.47 13.14
CA GLY A 21 -20.37 -3.36 12.61
C GLY A 21 -20.59 -3.14 11.13
N GLU A 22 -21.46 -3.95 10.54
CA GLU A 22 -21.86 -3.78 9.14
C GLU A 22 -22.78 -2.55 8.98
N GLU A 23 -22.66 -1.84 7.86
CA GLU A 23 -23.48 -0.67 7.57
C GLU A 23 -24.97 -1.02 7.39
N TYR A 24 -25.24 -2.23 6.91
CA TYR A 24 -26.59 -2.74 6.69
C TYR A 24 -26.78 -4.11 7.39
N PRO A 25 -26.82 -4.12 8.73
CA PRO A 25 -27.02 -5.38 9.45
C PRO A 25 -28.41 -5.93 9.15
N ALA A 26 -28.50 -7.25 9.04
CA ALA A 26 -29.79 -7.93 8.99
C ALA A 26 -30.42 -7.91 10.39
N GLY A 27 -31.60 -7.32 10.55
CA GLY A 27 -32.34 -7.37 11.82
C GLY A 27 -32.91 -6.05 12.31
N GLU A 28 -33.09 -5.92 13.61
CA GLU A 28 -33.76 -4.81 14.27
C GLU A 28 -32.92 -3.52 14.30
N ARG A 29 -33.58 -2.39 14.54
CA ARG A 29 -32.87 -1.09 14.71
C ARG A 29 -31.84 -1.19 15.83
N VAL A 30 -30.59 -0.89 15.50
CA VAL A 30 -29.52 -0.79 16.48
C VAL A 30 -29.61 0.58 17.15
N GLU A 31 -29.86 0.61 18.46
CA GLU A 31 -29.77 1.81 19.25
C GLU A 31 -28.30 2.15 19.50
N ILE A 32 -27.90 3.38 19.15
CA ILE A 32 -26.51 3.85 19.30
C ILE A 32 -26.37 4.49 20.67
N VAL A 33 -25.86 3.72 21.63
CA VAL A 33 -25.64 4.18 23.02
C VAL A 33 -24.18 4.61 23.28
N SER A 34 -23.25 4.25 22.42
CA SER A 34 -21.83 4.60 22.47
C SER A 34 -21.30 4.86 21.07
N PRO A 35 -20.13 5.50 20.90
CA PRO A 35 -19.53 5.68 19.58
C PRO A 35 -19.27 4.34 18.90
N VAL A 36 -19.68 4.22 17.65
CA VAL A 36 -19.57 2.98 16.84
C VAL A 36 -19.23 3.35 15.40
N ALA A 37 -18.54 2.47 14.70
CA ALA A 37 -18.33 2.57 13.27
C ALA A 37 -19.22 1.56 12.52
N ALA A 38 -19.86 2.01 11.45
CA ALA A 38 -20.56 1.16 10.49
C ALA A 38 -19.75 1.08 9.20
N VAL A 39 -19.39 -0.13 8.79
CA VAL A 39 -18.50 -0.38 7.64
C VAL A 39 -19.28 -1.02 6.50
N GLY A 40 -19.15 -0.46 5.30
CA GLY A 40 -19.79 -1.00 4.10
C GLY A 40 -18.84 -0.98 2.89
N LEU A 41 -18.90 -2.02 2.05
CA LEU A 41 -18.24 -2.01 0.75
C LEU A 41 -19.10 -1.19 -0.23
N ARG A 42 -18.49 -0.21 -0.88
CA ARG A 42 -19.16 0.63 -1.90
C ARG A 42 -18.91 0.12 -3.30
N GLU A 43 -17.67 -0.23 -3.59
CA GLU A 43 -17.26 -0.62 -4.92
C GLU A 43 -16.04 -1.53 -4.87
N LEU A 44 -16.01 -2.51 -5.75
CA LEU A 44 -14.82 -3.30 -6.05
C LEU A 44 -14.47 -3.05 -7.52
N ASP A 45 -13.50 -2.19 -7.76
CA ASP A 45 -13.00 -1.87 -9.09
C ASP A 45 -11.96 -2.89 -9.51
N CYS A 46 -12.42 -3.94 -10.19
CA CYS A 46 -11.57 -5.04 -10.65
C CYS A 46 -10.56 -4.59 -11.71
N ALA A 47 -10.88 -3.57 -12.50
CA ALA A 47 -10.00 -3.09 -13.58
C ALA A 47 -8.78 -2.36 -13.02
N ASN A 48 -8.97 -1.59 -11.95
CA ASN A 48 -7.92 -0.83 -11.29
C ASN A 48 -7.39 -1.51 -10.02
N ALA A 49 -7.94 -2.67 -9.69
CA ALA A 49 -7.59 -3.43 -8.49
C ALA A 49 -7.68 -2.58 -7.20
N VAL A 50 -8.82 -1.91 -7.02
CA VAL A 50 -9.10 -1.03 -5.86
C VAL A 50 -10.46 -1.38 -5.26
N ALA A 51 -10.50 -1.56 -3.94
CA ALA A 51 -11.74 -1.62 -3.19
C ALA A 51 -12.02 -0.28 -2.51
N ARG A 52 -13.28 0.17 -2.59
CA ARG A 52 -13.78 1.40 -1.94
C ARG A 52 -14.80 1.05 -0.89
N PHE A 53 -14.61 1.60 0.29
CA PHE A 53 -15.47 1.36 1.45
C PHE A 53 -16.04 2.69 1.95
N SER A 54 -17.16 2.60 2.66
CA SER A 54 -17.59 3.65 3.57
C SER A 54 -17.41 3.21 5.01
N VAL A 55 -16.90 4.10 5.84
CA VAL A 55 -16.85 3.92 7.29
C VAL A 55 -17.60 5.09 7.90
N ARG A 56 -18.78 4.83 8.45
CA ARG A 56 -19.60 5.85 9.11
C ARG A 56 -19.36 5.78 10.61
N VAL A 57 -18.73 6.82 11.16
CA VAL A 57 -18.54 6.93 12.60
C VAL A 57 -19.72 7.66 13.20
N LEU A 58 -20.43 6.98 14.09
CA LEU A 58 -21.65 7.43 14.73
C LEU A 58 -21.38 7.66 16.21
N SER A 59 -21.90 8.74 16.77
CA SER A 59 -21.79 9.05 18.20
C SER A 59 -23.13 9.58 18.71
N PRO A 60 -23.66 9.03 19.82
CA PRO A 60 -24.91 9.51 20.38
C PRO A 60 -24.84 11.02 20.72
N ARG A 61 -25.95 11.72 20.55
CA ARG A 61 -26.03 13.17 20.78
C ARG A 61 -25.56 13.57 22.18
N ILE A 62 -25.82 12.76 23.18
CA ILE A 62 -25.46 13.02 24.57
C ILE A 62 -23.93 13.19 24.77
N LEU A 63 -23.11 12.57 23.93
CA LEU A 63 -21.65 12.68 23.98
C LEU A 63 -21.12 13.88 23.18
N GLY A 64 -21.99 14.57 22.44
CA GLY A 64 -21.65 15.74 21.65
C GLY A 64 -20.91 15.43 20.34
N GLY A 65 -20.89 16.40 19.45
CA GLY A 65 -20.22 16.29 18.16
C GLY A 65 -18.68 16.12 18.25
N TRP A 66 -18.08 16.67 19.31
CA TRP A 66 -16.64 16.54 19.57
C TRP A 66 -16.21 15.05 19.70
N CYS A 67 -17.01 14.25 20.40
CA CYS A 67 -16.73 12.81 20.54
C CYS A 67 -16.73 12.11 19.17
N CYS A 68 -17.70 12.45 18.30
CA CYS A 68 -17.74 11.93 16.92
C CYS A 68 -16.49 12.32 16.14
N GLN A 69 -16.07 13.59 16.22
CA GLN A 69 -14.85 14.06 15.55
C GLN A 69 -13.59 13.35 16.02
N GLN A 70 -13.42 13.18 17.35
CA GLN A 70 -12.27 12.45 17.89
C GLN A 70 -12.22 11.00 17.40
N LYS A 71 -13.36 10.30 17.41
CA LYS A 71 -13.42 8.90 16.96
C LYS A 71 -13.23 8.78 15.45
N ALA A 72 -13.74 9.72 14.65
CA ALA A 72 -13.51 9.74 13.21
C ALA A 72 -12.04 10.02 12.87
N ALA A 73 -11.38 10.95 13.58
CA ALA A 73 -9.96 11.21 13.41
C ALA A 73 -9.11 9.98 13.78
N LEU A 74 -9.45 9.28 14.87
CA LEU A 74 -8.78 8.03 15.27
C LEU A 74 -8.97 6.94 14.21
N ALA A 75 -10.19 6.75 13.71
CA ALA A 75 -10.48 5.80 12.65
C ALA A 75 -9.66 6.09 11.40
N ALA A 76 -9.65 7.34 10.92
CA ALA A 76 -8.86 7.74 9.76
C ALA A 76 -7.36 7.49 9.96
N GLN A 77 -6.82 7.76 11.16
CA GLN A 77 -5.42 7.51 11.49
C GLN A 77 -5.06 6.03 11.45
N VAL A 78 -5.91 5.16 12.01
CA VAL A 78 -5.69 3.71 12.04
C VAL A 78 -5.73 3.14 10.64
N LEU A 79 -6.73 3.52 9.84
CA LEU A 79 -6.88 3.06 8.47
C LEU A 79 -5.71 3.55 7.58
N HIS A 80 -5.28 4.80 7.78
CA HIS A 80 -4.11 5.33 7.07
C HIS A 80 -2.81 4.56 7.41
N ARG A 81 -2.60 4.22 8.69
CA ARG A 81 -1.46 3.37 9.12
C ARG A 81 -1.50 1.96 8.51
N ALA A 82 -2.70 1.45 8.23
CA ALA A 82 -2.90 0.18 7.53
C ALA A 82 -2.77 0.29 5.99
N GLY A 83 -2.27 1.43 5.47
CA GLY A 83 -2.03 1.63 4.04
C GLY A 83 -3.27 1.99 3.22
N MET A 84 -4.33 2.46 3.87
CA MET A 84 -5.55 2.89 3.19
C MET A 84 -5.58 4.40 2.98
N THR A 85 -6.18 4.84 1.88
CA THR A 85 -6.46 6.27 1.66
C THR A 85 -7.81 6.61 2.25
N CYS A 86 -7.88 7.67 3.05
CA CYS A 86 -9.10 8.11 3.71
C CYS A 86 -9.39 9.58 3.40
N SER A 87 -10.67 9.90 3.14
CA SER A 87 -11.19 11.26 3.12
C SER A 87 -12.45 11.35 3.97
N ALA A 88 -12.55 12.40 4.79
CA ALA A 88 -13.70 12.60 5.67
C ALA A 88 -14.68 13.59 5.04
N ALA A 89 -15.99 13.28 5.14
CA ALA A 89 -17.06 14.25 4.89
C ALA A 89 -17.28 15.17 6.10
N GLU A 90 -18.06 16.21 5.92
CA GLU A 90 -18.53 17.06 7.02
C GLU A 90 -19.38 16.27 8.01
N MET A 91 -19.35 16.69 9.27
CA MET A 91 -20.18 16.11 10.30
C MET A 91 -21.64 16.47 10.10
N GLU A 92 -22.51 15.49 10.13
CA GLU A 92 -23.96 15.65 10.05
C GLU A 92 -24.63 15.17 11.32
N TYR A 93 -25.82 15.72 11.62
CA TYR A 93 -26.69 15.21 12.68
C TYR A 93 -27.84 14.42 12.09
N LEU A 94 -27.95 13.16 12.50
CA LEU A 94 -28.99 12.24 12.06
C LEU A 94 -30.14 12.23 13.05
N SER A 95 -31.19 13.02 12.77
CA SER A 95 -32.34 13.19 13.66
C SER A 95 -33.12 11.89 13.92
N GLY A 96 -33.16 10.97 12.95
CA GLY A 96 -33.85 9.70 13.08
C GLY A 96 -33.19 8.70 14.03
N SER A 97 -31.89 8.88 14.31
CA SER A 97 -31.08 8.03 15.20
C SER A 97 -30.54 8.79 16.39
N ASP A 98 -30.86 10.07 16.52
CA ASP A 98 -30.38 11.00 17.57
C ASP A 98 -28.84 10.95 17.76
N CYS A 99 -28.09 10.96 16.67
CA CYS A 99 -26.63 10.86 16.70
C CYS A 99 -25.93 11.79 15.71
N PHE A 100 -24.67 12.12 16.00
CA PHE A 100 -23.74 12.71 15.04
C PHE A 100 -23.10 11.63 14.19
N CYS A 101 -22.84 11.94 12.93
CA CYS A 101 -22.22 11.05 11.96
C CYS A 101 -21.11 11.78 11.20
N ILE A 102 -19.98 11.11 11.01
CA ILE A 102 -18.94 11.49 10.05
C ILE A 102 -18.69 10.29 9.14
N SER A 103 -18.84 10.51 7.84
CA SER A 103 -18.57 9.48 6.83
C SER A 103 -17.15 9.61 6.32
N LEU A 104 -16.40 8.50 6.37
CA LEU A 104 -15.08 8.36 5.77
C LEU A 104 -15.21 7.56 4.47
N ALA A 105 -14.79 8.14 3.36
CA ALA A 105 -14.57 7.38 2.13
C ALA A 105 -13.16 6.78 2.20
N VAL A 106 -13.08 5.46 2.16
CA VAL A 106 -11.86 4.69 2.33
C VAL A 106 -11.58 3.91 1.07
N SER A 107 -10.34 3.92 0.60
CA SER A 107 -9.93 3.08 -0.52
C SER A 107 -8.60 2.39 -0.24
N ARG A 108 -8.45 1.18 -0.78
CA ARG A 108 -7.21 0.41 -0.68
C ARG A 108 -6.97 -0.40 -1.95
N PRO A 109 -5.70 -0.64 -2.32
CA PRO A 109 -5.38 -1.63 -3.32
C PRO A 109 -5.82 -3.03 -2.87
N VAL A 110 -6.26 -3.84 -3.81
CA VAL A 110 -6.65 -5.24 -3.61
C VAL A 110 -6.10 -6.08 -4.76
N TYR A 111 -6.06 -7.38 -4.59
CA TYR A 111 -5.70 -8.30 -5.66
C TYR A 111 -6.57 -9.54 -5.63
N GLU A 112 -6.75 -10.17 -6.77
CA GLU A 112 -7.45 -11.43 -6.89
C GLU A 112 -6.44 -12.58 -6.73
N GLY A 113 -6.59 -13.33 -5.66
CA GLY A 113 -5.81 -14.55 -5.39
C GLY A 113 -6.65 -15.80 -5.62
N ALA A 114 -6.06 -16.97 -5.39
CA ALA A 114 -6.75 -18.27 -5.54
C ALA A 114 -7.99 -18.40 -4.64
N GLU A 115 -8.00 -17.74 -3.49
CA GLU A 115 -9.10 -17.76 -2.52
C GLU A 115 -10.05 -16.55 -2.63
N GLY A 116 -9.84 -15.67 -3.61
CA GLY A 116 -10.60 -14.46 -3.86
C GLY A 116 -9.81 -13.17 -3.63
N TRP A 117 -10.51 -12.08 -3.37
CA TRP A 117 -9.91 -10.76 -3.21
C TRP A 117 -9.27 -10.59 -1.83
N SER A 118 -8.02 -10.15 -1.83
CA SER A 118 -7.21 -9.90 -0.64
C SER A 118 -6.69 -8.46 -0.62
N ALA A 119 -6.36 -7.99 0.56
CA ALA A 119 -5.78 -6.67 0.76
C ALA A 119 -4.32 -6.60 0.30
N GLY A 120 -3.94 -5.46 -0.23
CA GLY A 120 -2.58 -5.14 -0.61
C GLY A 120 -2.39 -4.91 -2.10
N PRO A 121 -1.20 -4.54 -2.53
CA PRO A 121 -0.91 -4.23 -3.93
C PRO A 121 -0.88 -5.46 -4.85
N GLY A 122 -1.17 -6.65 -4.36
CA GLY A 122 -1.10 -7.90 -5.13
C GLY A 122 0.31 -8.34 -5.50
N TRP A 123 1.31 -7.74 -4.88
CA TRP A 123 2.71 -8.05 -5.10
C TRP A 123 3.53 -7.88 -3.81
N GLN A 124 4.63 -8.60 -3.73
CA GLN A 124 5.56 -8.58 -2.60
C GLN A 124 6.98 -8.40 -3.10
N VAL A 125 7.81 -7.74 -2.32
CA VAL A 125 9.25 -7.69 -2.54
C VAL A 125 9.94 -8.39 -1.37
N LEU A 126 10.77 -9.37 -1.69
CA LEU A 126 11.57 -10.07 -0.70
C LEU A 126 13.05 -9.77 -0.96
N ARG A 127 13.81 -9.52 0.10
CA ARG A 127 15.27 -9.44 0.09
C ARG A 127 15.83 -10.70 0.73
N ASP A 128 16.57 -11.49 0.00
CA ASP A 128 17.13 -12.77 0.45
C ASP A 128 16.09 -13.69 1.11
N GLY A 129 14.85 -13.68 0.57
CA GLY A 129 13.72 -14.45 1.07
C GLY A 129 12.94 -13.81 2.23
N ILE A 130 13.39 -12.67 2.76
CA ILE A 130 12.70 -11.93 3.83
C ILE A 130 11.86 -10.81 3.21
N GLU A 131 10.60 -10.72 3.59
CA GLU A 131 9.67 -9.71 3.05
C GLU A 131 10.08 -8.29 3.47
N GLU A 132 10.26 -7.42 2.48
CA GLU A 132 10.43 -5.97 2.66
C GLU A 132 9.08 -5.34 2.99
N LYS A 133 8.97 -4.81 4.22
CA LYS A 133 7.72 -4.22 4.71
C LYS A 133 7.50 -2.81 4.19
N ASN A 134 6.23 -2.40 4.17
CA ASN A 134 5.81 -1.04 3.84
C ASN A 134 6.25 -0.55 2.45
N VAL A 135 6.38 -1.48 1.50
CA VAL A 135 6.76 -1.14 0.13
C VAL A 135 5.61 -0.44 -0.58
N LEU A 136 5.87 0.76 -1.08
CA LEU A 136 4.91 1.59 -1.82
C LEU A 136 5.04 1.37 -3.34
N SER A 137 6.27 1.21 -3.84
CA SER A 137 6.51 0.91 -5.24
C SER A 137 7.84 0.21 -5.45
N PHE A 138 7.90 -0.60 -6.51
CA PHE A 138 9.11 -1.20 -7.04
C PHE A 138 9.21 -0.91 -8.53
N ARG A 139 10.38 -0.51 -9.00
CA ARG A 139 10.66 -0.25 -10.40
C ARG A 139 11.97 -0.91 -10.79
N ALA A 140 11.98 -1.60 -11.93
CA ALA A 140 13.19 -2.14 -12.51
C ALA A 140 13.28 -1.77 -14.00
N VAL A 141 14.37 -1.17 -14.41
CA VAL A 141 14.63 -0.75 -15.79
C VAL A 141 15.88 -1.42 -16.30
N ARG A 142 15.76 -2.10 -17.44
CA ARG A 142 16.91 -2.72 -18.08
C ARG A 142 17.79 -1.67 -18.75
N ASN A 143 19.01 -1.56 -18.29
CA ASN A 143 20.04 -0.78 -18.97
C ASN A 143 20.73 -1.65 -20.02
N GLN A 144 20.53 -1.32 -21.27
CA GLN A 144 21.34 -1.88 -22.36
C GLN A 144 22.64 -1.05 -22.42
N GLY A 145 23.67 -1.50 -21.72
CA GLY A 145 24.98 -0.88 -21.80
C GLY A 145 25.45 -0.90 -23.26
N ARG A 146 25.79 0.26 -23.79
CA ARG A 146 26.44 0.39 -25.08
C ARG A 146 27.82 0.99 -24.82
N ARG A 147 28.87 0.28 -25.21
CA ARG A 147 30.23 0.85 -25.27
C ARG A 147 30.46 1.46 -26.64
N LEU A 148 30.73 2.74 -26.62
CA LEU A 148 31.18 3.48 -27.81
C LEU A 148 32.71 3.39 -27.88
N LEU A 149 33.23 2.73 -28.90
CA LEU A 149 34.65 2.69 -29.17
C LEU A 149 34.96 3.77 -30.21
N GLY A 150 35.67 4.82 -29.80
CA GLY A 150 36.19 5.86 -30.69
C GLY A 150 37.58 5.51 -31.20
N ALA A 151 37.89 5.86 -32.42
CA ALA A 151 39.30 5.89 -32.91
C ALA A 151 39.93 7.25 -32.63
N PHE A 152 41.21 7.25 -32.37
CA PHE A 152 41.98 8.50 -32.20
C PHE A 152 41.78 9.36 -33.46
N CYS A 153 41.38 10.59 -33.29
CA CYS A 153 41.12 11.57 -34.37
C CYS A 153 39.80 11.42 -35.15
N GLN A 154 38.82 10.68 -34.67
CA GLN A 154 37.47 10.66 -35.27
C GLN A 154 36.42 11.23 -34.29
N SER A 155 35.55 12.11 -34.78
CA SER A 155 34.48 12.71 -33.98
C SER A 155 33.30 11.75 -33.77
N GLU A 156 33.21 10.69 -34.56
CA GLU A 156 32.13 9.69 -34.46
C GLU A 156 32.64 8.33 -33.95
N PRO A 157 31.85 7.59 -33.19
CA PRO A 157 32.27 6.29 -32.69
C PRO A 157 32.36 5.28 -33.85
N VAL A 158 33.54 4.63 -33.97
CA VAL A 158 33.83 3.65 -35.03
C VAL A 158 33.10 2.34 -34.82
N ARG A 159 32.77 2.02 -33.56
CA ARG A 159 32.07 0.75 -33.22
C ARG A 159 31.24 0.92 -31.96
N VAL A 160 30.03 0.40 -32.02
CA VAL A 160 29.16 0.22 -30.87
C VAL A 160 29.19 -1.24 -30.48
N THR A 161 29.69 -1.58 -29.30
CA THR A 161 29.64 -2.94 -28.77
C THR A 161 28.61 -3.04 -27.65
N PRO A 162 27.93 -4.19 -27.48
CA PRO A 162 27.12 -4.42 -26.28
C PRO A 162 28.02 -4.32 -25.05
N GLY A 163 27.68 -3.45 -24.12
CA GLY A 163 28.29 -3.40 -22.79
C GLY A 163 27.64 -4.41 -21.86
N ALA A 164 28.22 -4.60 -20.69
CA ALA A 164 27.56 -5.34 -19.62
C ALA A 164 26.23 -4.64 -19.28
N GLY A 165 25.13 -5.26 -19.65
CA GLY A 165 23.80 -4.78 -19.31
C GLY A 165 23.44 -5.23 -17.88
N GLY A 166 22.71 -4.39 -17.17
CA GLY A 166 22.19 -4.70 -15.86
C GLY A 166 20.80 -4.08 -15.69
N TRP A 167 20.24 -4.21 -14.52
CA TRP A 167 18.97 -3.62 -14.17
C TRP A 167 19.17 -2.50 -13.16
N GLN A 168 18.64 -1.33 -13.43
CA GLN A 168 18.46 -0.29 -12.42
C GLN A 168 17.20 -0.61 -11.65
N ILE A 169 17.30 -0.62 -10.32
CA ILE A 169 16.20 -0.92 -9.40
C ILE A 169 15.94 0.28 -8.51
N GLU A 170 14.68 0.55 -8.27
CA GLU A 170 14.21 1.56 -7.31
C GLU A 170 13.13 0.95 -6.43
N LEU A 171 13.29 1.08 -5.12
CA LEU A 171 12.35 0.63 -4.11
C LEU A 171 11.95 1.80 -3.24
N VAL A 172 10.65 2.09 -3.17
CA VAL A 172 10.10 3.14 -2.31
C VAL A 172 9.33 2.49 -1.16
N GLN A 173 9.65 2.88 0.05
CA GLN A 173 9.01 2.38 1.27
C GLN A 173 8.51 3.56 2.12
N SER A 174 7.44 3.34 2.89
CA SER A 174 7.03 4.28 3.94
C SER A 174 7.82 3.99 5.23
N GLY A 175 8.18 5.07 5.95
CA GLY A 175 8.86 4.99 7.24
C GLY A 175 10.34 5.35 7.21
N ALA A 176 10.97 5.32 8.39
CA ALA A 176 12.38 5.65 8.57
C ALA A 176 13.31 4.53 8.08
N ALA A 177 14.54 4.88 7.71
CA ALA A 177 15.57 3.93 7.40
C ALA A 177 15.94 3.09 8.63
N GLU A 178 16.10 1.78 8.46
CA GLU A 178 16.74 0.94 9.48
C GLU A 178 18.26 1.10 9.36
N PRO A 179 18.98 1.24 10.49
CA PRO A 179 20.44 1.24 10.47
C PRO A 179 20.94 -0.17 10.15
N GLY A 180 21.91 -0.30 9.26
CA GLY A 180 22.67 -1.54 9.06
C GLY A 180 22.39 -2.32 7.78
N GLU A 181 22.10 -1.64 6.67
CA GLU A 181 22.13 -2.29 5.37
C GLU A 181 23.58 -2.62 5.00
N GLY A 182 23.91 -3.92 5.01
CA GLY A 182 25.24 -4.39 4.64
C GLY A 182 25.56 -4.07 3.17
N GLU A 183 26.87 -3.89 2.88
CA GLU A 183 27.38 -3.65 1.52
C GLU A 183 27.39 -4.93 0.67
N GLU A 184 27.00 -6.07 1.21
CA GLU A 184 27.04 -7.35 0.49
C GLU A 184 25.93 -7.42 -0.57
N PRO A 185 26.23 -7.99 -1.74
CA PRO A 185 25.24 -8.22 -2.78
C PRO A 185 24.12 -9.15 -2.29
N PHE A 186 22.88 -8.81 -2.62
CA PHE A 186 21.68 -9.53 -2.21
C PHE A 186 20.80 -9.90 -3.40
N THR A 187 19.78 -10.69 -3.15
CA THR A 187 18.74 -11.05 -4.13
C THR A 187 17.44 -10.33 -3.79
N LEU A 188 16.83 -9.66 -4.78
CA LEU A 188 15.46 -9.18 -4.69
C LEU A 188 14.54 -10.10 -5.47
N THR A 189 13.50 -10.58 -4.81
CA THR A 189 12.43 -11.36 -5.43
C THR A 189 11.14 -10.54 -5.41
N VAL A 190 10.54 -10.33 -6.58
CA VAL A 190 9.24 -9.66 -6.72
C VAL A 190 8.22 -10.71 -7.13
N ARG A 191 7.21 -10.91 -6.30
CA ARG A 191 6.09 -11.82 -6.56
C ARG A 191 4.86 -11.00 -6.87
N ALA A 192 4.19 -11.30 -7.98
CA ALA A 192 2.95 -10.65 -8.37
C ALA A 192 2.10 -11.61 -9.21
N ALA A 193 0.81 -11.76 -8.89
CA ALA A 193 -0.21 -12.43 -9.70
C ALA A 193 0.27 -13.67 -10.47
N GLY A 194 0.85 -14.65 -9.76
CA GLY A 194 1.30 -15.93 -10.37
C GLY A 194 2.65 -15.86 -11.09
N ALA A 195 3.37 -14.75 -11.03
CA ALA A 195 4.71 -14.60 -11.58
C ALA A 195 5.73 -14.24 -10.51
N GLU A 196 6.89 -14.84 -10.57
CA GLU A 196 8.03 -14.49 -9.72
C GLU A 196 9.19 -13.97 -10.57
N GLN A 197 9.76 -12.85 -10.18
CA GLN A 197 10.93 -12.26 -10.82
C GLN A 197 12.03 -12.11 -9.79
N ARG A 198 13.20 -12.69 -10.06
CA ARG A 198 14.37 -12.60 -9.21
C ARG A 198 15.43 -11.70 -9.84
N TYR A 199 15.90 -10.75 -9.09
CA TYR A 199 17.00 -9.87 -9.44
C TYR A 199 18.21 -10.26 -8.60
N LEU A 200 19.28 -10.73 -9.25
CA LEU A 200 20.46 -11.31 -8.61
C LEU A 200 21.62 -10.30 -8.60
N GLY A 201 22.45 -10.36 -7.56
CA GLY A 201 23.60 -9.48 -7.40
C GLY A 201 23.17 -8.02 -7.25
N CYS A 202 22.12 -7.78 -6.49
CA CYS A 202 21.62 -6.44 -6.20
C CYS A 202 22.57 -5.72 -5.23
N CYS A 203 22.79 -4.44 -5.49
CA CYS A 203 23.49 -3.53 -4.58
C CYS A 203 22.75 -2.21 -4.54
N TRP A 204 22.57 -1.64 -3.35
CA TRP A 204 22.08 -0.27 -3.22
C TRP A 204 23.21 0.74 -3.42
N ASN A 205 22.99 1.76 -4.23
CA ASN A 205 23.94 2.83 -4.50
C ASN A 205 23.58 4.12 -3.78
N GLU A 206 22.28 4.29 -3.55
CA GLU A 206 21.72 5.53 -3.03
C GLU A 206 20.53 5.22 -2.13
N THR A 207 20.46 5.89 -0.99
CA THR A 207 19.29 5.92 -0.12
C THR A 207 18.91 7.37 0.13
N GLU A 208 17.71 7.74 -0.26
CA GLU A 208 17.13 9.06 -0.07
C GLU A 208 15.99 8.98 0.96
N ILE A 209 15.94 9.93 1.88
CA ILE A 209 14.82 10.09 2.80
C ILE A 209 14.05 11.34 2.38
N ALA A 210 12.82 11.16 1.94
CA ALA A 210 11.93 12.24 1.52
C ALA A 210 10.77 12.40 2.49
N LEU A 211 10.49 13.64 2.90
CA LEU A 211 9.32 14.01 3.69
C LEU A 211 8.32 14.73 2.80
N GLY A 212 7.13 14.21 2.68
CA GLY A 212 6.05 14.79 1.88
C GLY A 212 4.70 14.76 2.62
N GLY A 213 3.64 15.19 1.94
CA GLY A 213 2.27 15.20 2.49
C GLY A 213 1.76 13.84 2.94
N GLU A 214 2.32 12.75 2.38
CA GLU A 214 2.00 11.37 2.75
C GLU A 214 2.96 10.80 3.83
N GLY A 215 3.76 11.63 4.47
CA GLY A 215 4.70 11.25 5.52
C GLY A 215 6.11 10.98 5.02
N LEU A 216 6.88 10.24 5.83
CA LEU A 216 8.28 9.90 5.56
C LEU A 216 8.36 8.74 4.57
N LYS A 217 9.12 8.93 3.49
CA LYS A 217 9.42 7.89 2.49
C LYS A 217 10.92 7.64 2.43
N ARG A 218 11.29 6.37 2.29
CA ARG A 218 12.65 5.94 1.98
C ARG A 218 12.69 5.45 0.54
N ILE A 219 13.54 6.04 -0.27
CA ILE A 219 13.75 5.70 -1.67
C ILE A 219 15.15 5.11 -1.80
N ARG A 220 15.24 3.83 -2.15
CA ARG A 220 16.51 3.15 -2.39
C ARG A 220 16.68 2.92 -3.88
N ARG A 221 17.83 3.34 -4.41
CA ARG A 221 18.20 3.13 -5.81
C ARG A 221 19.46 2.30 -5.89
N GLY A 222 19.48 1.35 -6.81
CA GLY A 222 20.59 0.44 -6.98
C GLY A 222 20.59 -0.24 -8.33
N PHE A 223 21.37 -1.30 -8.43
CA PHE A 223 21.43 -2.11 -9.63
C PHE A 223 21.38 -3.60 -9.30
N ALA A 224 20.96 -4.41 -10.28
CA ALA A 224 21.07 -5.86 -10.27
C ALA A 224 21.82 -6.32 -11.52
N LEU A 225 22.59 -7.38 -11.37
CA LEU A 225 23.40 -7.93 -12.47
C LEU A 225 22.54 -8.71 -13.46
N THR A 226 21.66 -9.57 -12.96
CA THR A 226 20.81 -10.44 -13.77
C THR A 226 19.37 -10.47 -13.29
N ARG A 227 18.47 -10.91 -14.15
CA ARG A 227 17.07 -11.13 -13.83
C ARG A 227 16.64 -12.50 -14.32
N GLU A 228 15.99 -13.26 -13.47
CA GLU A 228 15.31 -14.52 -13.75
C GLU A 228 13.79 -14.33 -13.63
N VAL A 229 13.03 -15.03 -14.45
CA VAL A 229 11.56 -14.99 -14.42
C VAL A 229 11.06 -16.41 -14.34
N GLU A 230 10.33 -16.73 -13.27
CA GLU A 230 9.60 -17.98 -13.12
C GLU A 230 8.10 -17.68 -13.30
N ASN A 231 7.48 -18.29 -14.27
CA ASN A 231 6.04 -18.27 -14.43
C ASN A 231 5.48 -19.53 -13.78
N HIS A 232 4.75 -19.35 -12.70
CA HIS A 232 3.94 -20.40 -12.11
C HIS A 232 2.62 -20.43 -12.87
N GLY A 233 2.53 -21.29 -13.90
CA GLY A 233 1.33 -21.53 -14.68
C GLY A 233 0.28 -22.32 -13.92
#